data_8ce9224bcfcce63f2575ea2014f2810b
#
_entry.id   8ce9224bcfcce63f2575ea2014f2810b
#
_cell.length_a   1.000
_cell.length_b   1.000
_cell.length_c   1.000
_cell.angle_alpha   90.00
_cell.angle_beta   90.00
_cell.angle_gamma   90.00
#
_symmetry.space_group_name_H-M   'P 1'
#
loop_
_entity.id
_entity.type
_entity.pdbx_description
1 polymer ?
#
loop_
_entity_poly.entity_id
_entity_poly.type
_entity_poly.pdbx_seq_one_letter_code
_entity_poly.pdbx_strand_id
1 'polypeptide(L)'
;KKVLGLDKWYRGCIHSVYPSTTASSITSILTGLTPLEHGIPGWHTYFKDTSSVINILPFRQRFCLNNSKIGNSIPDHYIHFSDEARELTKQMLSLQPNYLSETIYSKHVSNHAIRQSYRDYREFSDVLESFMKGDSGRAFAYAYIPSIDTLSHKYGQHSTQVDVEAEVIGKTIRKLLKIAELNNTSIIVTADHGFVSNSKRRTVATQQHPDFQRMLALPLCGEPRTAFAYIN
;
A
#
# COMPACT_ATOMS: atom_id res chain seq x y z
N LYS A 1 13.53 -12.36 -12.99
CA LYS A 1 13.79 -11.53 -14.18
C LYS A 1 14.51 -10.27 -13.73
N LYS A 2 15.68 -9.97 -14.31
CA LYS A 2 16.55 -8.82 -13.97
C LYS A 2 16.02 -7.49 -14.57
N VAL A 3 14.74 -7.18 -14.34
CA VAL A 3 14.08 -6.06 -15.05
C VAL A 3 14.45 -4.70 -14.47
N LEU A 4 14.62 -4.59 -13.13
CA LEU A 4 14.98 -3.33 -12.49
C LEU A 4 16.46 -2.94 -12.68
N GLY A 5 17.33 -3.88 -13.06
CA GLY A 5 18.78 -3.65 -13.15
C GLY A 5 19.41 -3.29 -11.80
N LEU A 6 18.89 -3.84 -10.70
CA LEU A 6 19.34 -3.62 -9.32
C LEU A 6 19.99 -4.87 -8.70
N ASP A 7 20.42 -5.83 -9.52
CA ASP A 7 20.90 -7.15 -9.06
C ASP A 7 22.04 -7.09 -8.04
N LYS A 8 22.96 -6.16 -8.21
CA LYS A 8 24.10 -6.02 -7.27
C LYS A 8 23.70 -5.58 -5.86
N TRP A 9 22.51 -4.99 -5.71
CA TRP A 9 21.97 -4.56 -4.41
C TRP A 9 20.94 -5.53 -3.84
N TYR A 10 20.59 -6.59 -4.59
CA TYR A 10 19.63 -7.58 -4.14
C TYR A 10 20.10 -8.28 -2.85
N ARG A 11 19.26 -8.29 -1.83
CA ARG A 11 19.55 -8.85 -0.50
C ARG A 11 18.82 -10.15 -0.20
N GLY A 12 17.79 -10.46 -0.97
CA GLY A 12 17.02 -11.69 -0.78
C GLY A 12 15.54 -11.49 -1.03
N CYS A 13 14.80 -12.58 -0.93
CA CYS A 13 13.35 -12.61 -0.99
C CYS A 13 12.81 -12.69 0.44
N ILE A 14 11.82 -11.89 0.74
CA ILE A 14 11.08 -11.92 2.00
C ILE A 14 9.62 -12.19 1.72
N HIS A 15 8.91 -12.70 2.71
CA HIS A 15 7.46 -12.86 2.63
C HIS A 15 6.77 -11.56 3.05
N SER A 16 5.70 -11.22 2.34
CA SER A 16 4.78 -10.18 2.79
C SER A 16 3.99 -10.65 4.01
N VAL A 17 3.31 -9.73 4.66
CA VAL A 17 2.35 -10.08 5.73
C VAL A 17 1.21 -10.93 5.18
N TYR A 18 0.49 -11.60 6.06
CA TYR A 18 -0.73 -12.33 5.69
C TYR A 18 -1.95 -11.65 6.33
N PRO A 19 -3.00 -11.36 5.57
CA PRO A 19 -3.16 -11.53 4.11
C PRO A 19 -2.24 -10.59 3.30
N SER A 20 -1.72 -11.13 2.18
CA SER A 20 -0.74 -10.47 1.32
C SER A 20 -1.45 -9.54 0.32
N THR A 21 -1.75 -8.33 0.75
CA THR A 21 -2.51 -7.32 0.02
C THR A 21 -2.03 -5.92 0.37
N THR A 22 -2.17 -4.96 -0.54
CA THR A 22 -1.73 -3.58 -0.37
C THR A 22 -2.25 -2.97 0.94
N ALA A 23 -3.54 -3.14 1.25
CA ALA A 23 -4.13 -2.56 2.46
C ALA A 23 -3.44 -3.05 3.74
N SER A 24 -3.24 -4.36 3.89
CA SER A 24 -2.57 -4.93 5.06
C SER A 24 -1.08 -4.61 5.09
N SER A 25 -0.39 -4.76 3.95
CA SER A 25 1.06 -4.63 3.87
C SER A 25 1.53 -3.20 4.07
N ILE A 26 0.89 -2.23 3.39
CA ILE A 26 1.24 -0.81 3.56
C ILE A 26 0.91 -0.33 4.97
N THR A 27 -0.22 -0.77 5.53
CA THR A 27 -0.54 -0.46 6.93
C THR A 27 0.52 -1.03 7.86
N SER A 28 0.98 -2.28 7.67
CA SER A 28 2.06 -2.87 8.47
C SER A 28 3.38 -2.07 8.36
N ILE A 29 3.77 -1.66 7.15
CA ILE A 29 4.98 -0.87 6.93
C ILE A 29 4.92 0.47 7.67
N LEU A 30 3.77 1.14 7.65
CA LEU A 30 3.62 2.48 8.21
C LEU A 30 3.30 2.49 9.71
N THR A 31 2.72 1.41 10.24
CA THR A 31 2.36 1.31 11.66
C THR A 31 3.38 0.53 12.49
N GLY A 32 4.28 -0.23 11.85
CA GLY A 32 5.21 -1.12 12.54
C GLY A 32 4.56 -2.35 13.17
N LEU A 33 3.30 -2.67 12.81
CA LEU A 33 2.49 -3.73 13.41
C LEU A 33 2.09 -4.78 12.37
N THR A 34 1.73 -5.97 12.82
CA THR A 34 1.13 -7.01 11.97
C THR A 34 -0.34 -6.71 11.67
N PRO A 35 -0.96 -7.34 10.63
CA PRO A 35 -2.38 -7.17 10.34
C PRO A 35 -3.32 -7.48 11.52
N LEU A 36 -2.94 -8.39 12.39
CA LEU A 36 -3.70 -8.71 13.61
C LEU A 36 -3.65 -7.56 14.62
N GLU A 37 -2.50 -6.90 14.74
CA GLU A 37 -2.27 -5.84 15.72
C GLU A 37 -2.83 -4.49 15.23
N HIS A 38 -2.60 -4.11 13.97
CA HIS A 38 -3.14 -2.84 13.45
C HIS A 38 -4.61 -2.91 13.01
N GLY A 39 -5.22 -4.10 12.95
CA GLY A 39 -6.65 -4.29 12.72
C GLY A 39 -7.12 -4.24 11.26
N ILE A 40 -6.20 -4.18 10.28
CA ILE A 40 -6.55 -4.10 8.83
C ILE A 40 -6.15 -5.41 8.13
N PRO A 41 -7.03 -6.41 8.08
CA PRO A 41 -6.74 -7.72 7.48
C PRO A 41 -6.94 -7.77 5.96
N GLY A 42 -7.31 -6.66 5.31
CA GLY A 42 -7.51 -6.65 3.86
C GLY A 42 -8.15 -5.37 3.33
N TRP A 43 -8.41 -5.37 2.01
CA TRP A 43 -9.04 -4.23 1.32
C TRP A 43 -10.44 -3.91 1.85
N HIS A 44 -11.20 -4.94 2.22
CA HIS A 44 -12.56 -4.85 2.76
C HIS A 44 -12.55 -5.27 4.22
N THR A 45 -12.65 -4.33 5.13
CA THR A 45 -12.64 -4.58 6.58
C THR A 45 -14.00 -4.21 7.18
N TYR A 46 -14.53 -5.09 8.03
CA TYR A 46 -15.75 -4.82 8.80
C TYR A 46 -15.41 -4.07 10.08
N PHE A 47 -16.06 -2.94 10.29
CA PHE A 47 -15.97 -2.19 11.54
C PHE A 47 -17.29 -2.27 12.29
N LYS A 48 -17.22 -2.84 13.49
CA LYS A 48 -18.39 -3.11 14.34
C LYS A 48 -19.12 -1.83 14.72
N ASP A 49 -18.38 -0.78 15.05
CA ASP A 49 -18.94 0.50 15.51
C ASP A 49 -19.87 1.16 14.47
N THR A 50 -19.52 1.03 13.22
CA THR A 50 -20.32 1.56 12.10
C THR A 50 -21.24 0.50 11.49
N SER A 51 -21.14 -0.76 11.94
CA SER A 51 -21.83 -1.92 11.34
C SER A 51 -21.64 -1.99 9.82
N SER A 52 -20.46 -1.62 9.34
CA SER A 52 -20.20 -1.42 7.91
C SER A 52 -18.93 -2.11 7.45
N VAL A 53 -18.95 -2.59 6.20
CA VAL A 53 -17.75 -3.04 5.48
C VAL A 53 -17.15 -1.84 4.74
N ILE A 54 -15.90 -1.54 5.03
CA ILE A 54 -15.17 -0.37 4.54
C ILE A 54 -14.06 -0.80 3.58
N ASN A 55 -13.97 -0.11 2.45
CA ASN A 55 -12.82 -0.14 1.56
C ASN A 55 -11.73 0.73 2.17
N ILE A 56 -10.67 0.14 2.68
CA ILE A 56 -9.69 0.81 3.54
C ILE A 56 -8.98 1.98 2.84
N LEU A 57 -8.34 1.75 1.68
CA LEU A 57 -7.52 2.77 1.04
C LEU A 57 -8.31 4.01 0.58
N PRO A 58 -9.51 3.88 -0.07
CA PRO A 58 -10.34 5.04 -0.35
C PRO A 58 -11.16 5.50 0.86
N PHE A 59 -11.19 4.75 1.94
CA PHE A 59 -11.99 4.92 3.15
C PHE A 59 -13.46 5.22 2.87
N ARG A 60 -14.14 4.24 2.26
CA ARG A 60 -15.56 4.35 1.84
C ARG A 60 -16.31 3.08 2.18
N GLN A 61 -17.61 3.20 2.47
CA GLN A 61 -18.49 2.04 2.58
C GLN A 61 -18.53 1.26 1.27
N ARG A 62 -18.43 -0.06 1.35
CA ARG A 62 -18.39 -0.95 0.18
C ARG A 62 -19.69 -0.94 -0.63
N PHE A 63 -20.84 -0.81 0.02
CA PHE A 63 -22.17 -0.98 -0.59
C PHE A 63 -23.09 0.23 -0.36
N CYS A 64 -22.57 1.43 -0.25
CA CYS A 64 -23.40 2.61 -0.12
C CYS A 64 -23.76 3.17 -1.49
N LEU A 65 -25.07 3.30 -1.77
CA LEU A 65 -25.60 3.85 -3.03
C LEU A 65 -25.12 5.28 -3.29
N ASN A 66 -24.79 6.04 -2.25
CA ASN A 66 -24.45 7.47 -2.34
C ASN A 66 -22.96 7.77 -2.19
N ASN A 67 -22.04 6.79 -2.33
CA ASN A 67 -20.60 7.00 -2.11
C ASN A 67 -20.30 7.75 -0.79
N SER A 68 -21.13 7.58 0.23
CA SER A 68 -20.97 8.29 1.49
C SER A 68 -19.63 7.94 2.13
N LYS A 69 -18.83 8.96 2.37
CA LYS A 69 -17.62 8.84 3.18
C LYS A 69 -18.06 8.58 4.62
N ILE A 70 -17.38 7.67 5.29
CA ILE A 70 -17.54 7.44 6.72
C ILE A 70 -16.76 8.53 7.45
N GLY A 71 -17.30 9.72 7.50
CA GLY A 71 -16.60 10.87 8.08
C GLY A 71 -15.43 11.37 7.20
N ASN A 72 -14.73 12.37 7.72
CA ASN A 72 -13.57 13.02 7.06
C ASN A 72 -12.22 12.56 7.65
N SER A 73 -12.23 11.63 8.62
CA SER A 73 -11.06 11.07 9.28
C SER A 73 -11.30 9.63 9.67
N ILE A 74 -10.23 8.88 9.83
CA ILE A 74 -10.27 7.52 10.40
C ILE A 74 -10.17 7.68 11.92
N PRO A 75 -11.10 7.11 12.71
CA PRO A 75 -10.94 7.06 14.15
C PRO A 75 -9.66 6.33 14.56
N ASP A 76 -8.94 6.84 15.55
CA ASP A 76 -7.63 6.30 15.97
C ASP A 76 -7.68 4.83 16.41
N HIS A 77 -8.82 4.36 16.90
CA HIS A 77 -9.01 2.98 17.31
C HIS A 77 -9.27 2.00 16.14
N TYR A 78 -9.35 2.49 14.89
CA TYR A 78 -9.53 1.62 13.71
C TYR A 78 -8.19 1.12 13.15
N ILE A 79 -7.13 1.91 13.30
CA ILE A 79 -5.79 1.54 12.86
C ILE A 79 -4.82 1.83 14.01
N HIS A 80 -4.24 0.78 14.58
CA HIS A 80 -3.26 0.91 15.64
C HIS A 80 -1.86 1.16 15.09
N PHE A 81 -1.03 1.82 15.88
CA PHE A 81 0.37 2.11 15.56
C PHE A 81 1.25 1.68 16.74
N SER A 82 2.46 1.19 16.45
CA SER A 82 3.48 1.05 17.47
C SER A 82 3.99 2.42 17.93
N ASP A 83 4.53 2.49 19.13
CA ASP A 83 5.10 3.75 19.65
C ASP A 83 6.27 4.22 18.81
N GLU A 84 7.11 3.30 18.33
CA GLU A 84 8.24 3.58 17.45
C GLU A 84 7.78 4.17 16.12
N ALA A 85 6.71 3.65 15.52
CA ALA A 85 6.15 4.19 14.29
C ALA A 85 5.58 5.59 14.51
N ARG A 86 4.91 5.84 15.65
CA ARG A 86 4.41 7.19 16.01
C ARG A 86 5.54 8.20 16.12
N GLU A 87 6.64 7.84 16.77
CA GLU A 87 7.81 8.72 16.88
C GLU A 87 8.49 8.94 15.52
N LEU A 88 8.62 7.89 14.70
CA LEU A 88 9.23 7.97 13.38
C LEU A 88 8.47 8.93 12.45
N THR A 89 7.13 8.94 12.52
CA THR A 89 6.31 9.82 11.66
C THR A 89 6.55 11.31 11.91
N LYS A 90 7.03 11.70 13.09
CA LYS A 90 7.35 13.11 13.39
C LYS A 90 8.53 13.66 12.58
N GLN A 91 9.38 12.78 12.04
CA GLN A 91 10.56 13.13 11.24
C GLN A 91 10.51 12.46 9.84
N MET A 92 9.31 12.11 9.39
CA MET A 92 9.10 11.38 8.15
C MET A 92 8.67 12.30 7.01
N LEU A 93 9.23 12.08 5.82
CA LEU A 93 8.65 12.50 4.55
C LEU A 93 7.78 11.36 4.01
N SER A 94 6.50 11.61 3.75
CA SER A 94 5.62 10.70 3.01
C SER A 94 5.44 11.19 1.58
N LEU A 95 6.03 10.51 0.62
CA LEU A 95 5.98 10.85 -0.80
C LEU A 95 5.11 9.85 -1.56
N GLN A 96 3.99 10.31 -2.11
CA GLN A 96 3.00 9.49 -2.79
C GLN A 96 2.54 10.16 -4.10
N PRO A 97 1.96 9.41 -5.06
CA PRO A 97 1.31 10.03 -6.21
C PRO A 97 0.24 11.05 -5.76
N ASN A 98 0.07 12.14 -6.52
CA ASN A 98 -0.83 13.24 -6.17
C ASN A 98 -2.28 12.79 -5.90
N TYR A 99 -2.77 11.75 -6.60
CA TYR A 99 -4.12 11.22 -6.41
C TYR A 99 -4.29 10.36 -5.12
N LEU A 100 -3.19 9.99 -4.45
CA LEU A 100 -3.19 9.23 -3.20
C LEU A 100 -2.85 10.08 -1.97
N SER A 101 -1.98 11.08 -2.11
CA SER A 101 -1.41 11.85 -1.00
C SER A 101 -2.47 12.50 -0.10
N GLU A 102 -3.60 12.88 -0.67
CA GLU A 102 -4.69 13.58 0.03
C GLU A 102 -5.87 12.68 0.42
N THR A 103 -5.77 11.37 0.23
CA THR A 103 -6.82 10.43 0.69
C THR A 103 -6.91 10.43 2.22
N ILE A 104 -8.09 10.10 2.74
CA ILE A 104 -8.33 10.00 4.18
C ILE A 104 -7.36 8.98 4.81
N TYR A 105 -7.16 7.84 4.15
CA TYR A 105 -6.22 6.81 4.59
C TYR A 105 -4.78 7.34 4.63
N SER A 106 -4.29 7.95 3.54
CA SER A 106 -2.92 8.47 3.49
C SER A 106 -2.66 9.54 4.56
N LYS A 107 -3.64 10.43 4.79
CA LYS A 107 -3.57 11.42 5.87
C LYS A 107 -3.45 10.77 7.25
N HIS A 108 -4.23 9.74 7.50
CA HIS A 108 -4.24 9.04 8.79
C HIS A 108 -2.92 8.30 9.04
N VAL A 109 -2.48 7.45 8.08
CA VAL A 109 -1.28 6.63 8.26
C VAL A 109 0.03 7.44 8.18
N SER A 110 0.03 8.59 7.53
CA SER A 110 1.16 9.52 7.53
C SER A 110 1.21 10.38 8.80
N ASN A 111 0.10 10.49 9.54
CA ASN A 111 -0.03 11.21 10.81
C ASN A 111 0.71 12.57 10.81
N HIS A 112 1.84 12.67 11.53
CA HIS A 112 2.64 13.90 11.65
C HIS A 112 3.68 14.09 10.53
N ALA A 113 3.79 13.17 9.58
CA ALA A 113 4.76 13.25 8.49
C ALA A 113 4.54 14.47 7.59
N ILE A 114 5.62 14.99 7.06
CA ILE A 114 5.58 15.95 5.95
C ILE A 114 5.08 15.20 4.72
N ARG A 115 3.88 15.52 4.25
CA ARG A 115 3.33 14.89 3.04
C ARG A 115 3.71 15.70 1.81
N GLN A 116 4.28 15.03 0.84
CA GLN A 116 4.52 15.55 -0.49
C GLN A 116 3.96 14.60 -1.55
N SER A 117 3.66 15.13 -2.70
CA SER A 117 3.15 14.35 -3.82
C SER A 117 4.02 14.51 -5.06
N TYR A 118 3.86 13.56 -5.99
CA TYR A 118 4.52 13.61 -7.29
C TYR A 118 3.54 13.25 -8.42
N ARG A 119 3.77 13.76 -9.62
CA ARG A 119 3.02 13.48 -10.84
C ARG A 119 3.77 12.51 -11.76
N ASP A 120 5.10 12.58 -11.73
CA ASP A 120 5.99 11.77 -12.56
C ASP A 120 7.29 11.41 -11.83
N TYR A 121 8.13 10.58 -12.44
CA TYR A 121 9.38 10.14 -11.82
C TYR A 121 10.46 11.23 -11.76
N ARG A 122 10.31 12.32 -12.49
CA ARG A 122 11.19 13.48 -12.34
C ARG A 122 10.89 14.17 -11.02
N GLU A 123 9.62 14.55 -10.77
CA GLU A 123 9.22 15.14 -9.49
C GLU A 123 9.54 14.21 -8.31
N PHE A 124 9.25 12.90 -8.46
CA PHE A 124 9.62 11.88 -7.46
C PHE A 124 11.11 11.93 -7.11
N SER A 125 11.98 12.00 -8.13
CA SER A 125 13.43 12.08 -7.91
C SER A 125 13.84 13.40 -7.30
N ASP A 126 13.28 14.53 -7.75
CA ASP A 126 13.66 15.87 -7.32
C ASP A 126 13.30 16.07 -5.83
N VAL A 127 12.14 15.57 -5.39
CA VAL A 127 11.75 15.60 -3.98
C VAL A 127 12.66 14.77 -3.11
N LEU A 128 12.99 13.54 -3.50
CA LEU A 128 13.89 12.67 -2.72
C LEU A 128 15.31 13.18 -2.74
N GLU A 129 15.78 13.73 -3.84
CA GLU A 129 17.11 14.38 -3.92
C GLU A 129 17.19 15.58 -2.98
N SER A 130 16.18 16.45 -2.95
CA SER A 130 16.10 17.58 -2.04
C SER A 130 16.09 17.12 -0.58
N PHE A 131 15.32 16.08 -0.28
CA PHE A 131 15.27 15.48 1.06
C PHE A 131 16.62 14.94 1.51
N MET A 132 17.33 14.19 0.65
CA MET A 132 18.65 13.63 0.96
C MET A 132 19.75 14.68 1.13
N LYS A 133 19.64 15.84 0.46
CA LYS A 133 20.58 16.96 0.57
C LYS A 133 20.26 17.89 1.74
N GLY A 134 19.11 17.75 2.36
CA GLY A 134 18.71 18.57 3.50
C GLY A 134 19.48 18.22 4.77
N ASP A 135 19.71 19.22 5.61
CA ASP A 135 20.44 19.09 6.89
C ASP A 135 19.45 18.75 8.04
N SER A 136 18.71 17.69 7.89
CA SER A 136 17.65 17.31 8.84
C SER A 136 18.09 16.27 9.91
N GLY A 137 19.38 15.99 10.01
CA GLY A 137 19.89 14.99 10.96
C GLY A 137 19.37 13.57 10.64
N ARG A 138 18.82 12.85 11.62
CA ARG A 138 18.15 11.57 11.40
C ARG A 138 16.76 11.81 10.83
N ALA A 139 16.53 11.42 9.56
CA ALA A 139 15.26 11.56 8.89
C ALA A 139 14.90 10.28 8.11
N PHE A 140 13.62 10.02 7.94
CA PHE A 140 13.09 8.87 7.23
C PHE A 140 12.17 9.33 6.08
N ALA A 141 12.32 8.76 4.90
CA ALA A 141 11.40 8.99 3.79
C ALA A 141 10.69 7.68 3.41
N TYR A 142 9.38 7.70 3.41
CA TYR A 142 8.53 6.68 2.81
C TYR A 142 8.11 7.17 1.43
N ALA A 143 8.51 6.45 0.39
CA ALA A 143 8.20 6.79 -0.99
C ALA A 143 7.48 5.62 -1.69
N TYR A 144 6.25 5.83 -2.16
CA TYR A 144 5.39 4.78 -2.70
C TYR A 144 5.17 4.91 -4.21
N ILE A 145 5.41 3.82 -4.93
CA ILE A 145 5.22 3.72 -6.39
C ILE A 145 4.20 2.60 -6.69
N PRO A 146 2.95 2.92 -7.07
CA PRO A 146 1.88 1.94 -7.33
C PRO A 146 1.81 1.45 -8.77
N SER A 147 2.62 1.98 -9.68
CA SER A 147 2.45 1.76 -11.13
C SER A 147 2.64 0.30 -11.56
N ILE A 148 3.58 -0.43 -10.97
CA ILE A 148 3.80 -1.87 -11.25
C ILE A 148 2.56 -2.68 -10.89
N ASP A 149 1.96 -2.42 -9.73
CA ASP A 149 0.73 -3.09 -9.30
C ASP A 149 -0.42 -2.79 -10.28
N THR A 150 -0.65 -1.52 -10.56
CA THR A 150 -1.70 -1.06 -11.49
C THR A 150 -1.57 -1.70 -12.87
N LEU A 151 -0.36 -1.73 -13.44
CA LEU A 151 -0.11 -2.33 -14.73
C LEU A 151 -0.22 -3.86 -14.70
N SER A 152 0.22 -4.49 -13.61
CA SER A 152 0.10 -5.94 -13.43
C SER A 152 -1.35 -6.41 -13.34
N HIS A 153 -2.21 -5.64 -12.67
CA HIS A 153 -3.65 -5.90 -12.65
C HIS A 153 -4.31 -5.75 -14.02
N LYS A 154 -3.88 -4.77 -14.81
CA LYS A 154 -4.48 -4.46 -16.10
C LYS A 154 -4.00 -5.37 -17.24
N TYR A 155 -2.71 -5.66 -17.29
CA TYR A 155 -2.06 -6.33 -18.42
C TYR A 155 -1.42 -7.68 -18.06
N GLY A 156 -1.39 -8.02 -16.76
CA GLY A 156 -0.68 -9.19 -16.24
C GLY A 156 0.79 -8.89 -15.90
N GLN A 157 1.27 -9.57 -14.87
CA GLN A 157 2.61 -9.35 -14.30
C GLN A 157 3.80 -9.66 -15.24
N HIS A 158 3.54 -10.33 -16.37
CA HIS A 158 4.55 -10.68 -17.38
C HIS A 158 4.39 -9.91 -18.68
N SER A 159 3.64 -8.80 -18.65
CA SER A 159 3.41 -7.97 -19.81
C SER A 159 4.59 -7.04 -20.12
N THR A 160 4.73 -6.66 -21.39
CA THR A 160 5.73 -5.67 -21.82
C THR A 160 5.55 -4.33 -21.11
N GLN A 161 4.31 -3.94 -20.80
CA GLN A 161 4.01 -2.71 -20.07
C GLN A 161 4.65 -2.71 -18.67
N VAL A 162 4.59 -3.85 -17.97
CA VAL A 162 5.23 -4.01 -16.66
C VAL A 162 6.75 -4.01 -16.80
N ASP A 163 7.30 -4.67 -17.81
CA ASP A 163 8.75 -4.70 -18.06
C ASP A 163 9.30 -3.29 -18.34
N VAL A 164 8.62 -2.50 -19.18
CA VAL A 164 9.00 -1.11 -19.51
C VAL A 164 8.94 -0.22 -18.27
N GLU A 165 7.86 -0.31 -17.51
CA GLU A 165 7.70 0.48 -16.27
C GLU A 165 8.78 0.15 -15.25
N ALA A 166 9.07 -1.14 -15.06
CA ALA A 166 10.12 -1.59 -14.16
C ALA A 166 11.51 -1.08 -14.58
N GLU A 167 11.78 -0.96 -15.89
CA GLU A 167 13.03 -0.37 -16.37
C GLU A 167 13.12 1.13 -16.04
N VAL A 168 12.02 1.88 -16.20
CA VAL A 168 11.96 3.32 -15.84
C VAL A 168 12.19 3.50 -14.34
N ILE A 169 11.51 2.73 -13.51
CA ILE A 169 11.71 2.74 -12.05
C ILE A 169 13.16 2.38 -11.71
N GLY A 170 13.72 1.36 -12.33
CA GLY A 170 15.11 0.95 -12.12
C GLY A 170 16.11 2.05 -12.45
N LYS A 171 15.91 2.79 -13.54
CA LYS A 171 16.73 3.97 -13.91
C LYS A 171 16.63 5.06 -12.84
N THR A 172 15.41 5.34 -12.37
CA THR A 172 15.14 6.33 -11.32
C THR A 172 15.83 5.96 -10.01
N ILE A 173 15.71 4.72 -9.57
CA ILE A 173 16.36 4.25 -8.33
C ILE A 173 17.89 4.29 -8.46
N ARG A 174 18.47 3.90 -9.59
CA ARG A 174 19.92 3.97 -9.81
C ARG A 174 20.46 5.42 -9.76
N LYS A 175 19.67 6.39 -10.25
CA LYS A 175 20.03 7.83 -10.06
C LYS A 175 20.03 8.18 -8.58
N LEU A 176 18.99 7.83 -7.85
CA LEU A 176 18.86 8.13 -6.41
C LEU A 176 19.93 7.44 -5.56
N LEU A 177 20.33 6.21 -5.90
CA LEU A 177 21.42 5.50 -5.19
C LEU A 177 22.74 6.25 -5.24
N LYS A 178 23.08 6.88 -6.38
CA LYS A 178 24.30 7.71 -6.50
C LYS A 178 24.23 8.95 -5.61
N ILE A 179 23.07 9.56 -5.50
CA ILE A 179 22.83 10.73 -4.65
C ILE A 179 22.87 10.33 -3.17
N ALA A 180 22.26 9.22 -2.82
CA ALA A 180 22.21 8.68 -1.47
C ALA A 180 23.63 8.36 -0.94
N GLU A 181 24.49 7.79 -1.78
CA GLU A 181 25.89 7.48 -1.46
C GLU A 181 26.67 8.74 -1.07
N LEU A 182 26.42 9.87 -1.74
CA LEU A 182 27.06 11.15 -1.46
C LEU A 182 26.51 11.89 -0.22
N ASN A 183 25.30 11.51 0.24
CA ASN A 183 24.58 12.18 1.33
C ASN A 183 24.35 11.28 2.54
N ASN A 184 25.19 10.27 2.76
CA ASN A 184 25.10 9.34 3.89
C ASN A 184 23.68 8.79 4.12
N THR A 185 22.98 8.45 3.03
CA THR A 185 21.60 7.97 3.06
C THR A 185 21.53 6.52 2.62
N SER A 186 20.78 5.70 3.35
CA SER A 186 20.47 4.32 2.95
C SER A 186 19.14 4.27 2.22
N ILE A 187 19.09 3.55 1.09
CA ILE A 187 17.85 3.29 0.35
C ILE A 187 17.49 1.82 0.49
N ILE A 188 16.26 1.55 0.93
CA ILE A 188 15.65 0.21 0.96
C ILE A 188 14.53 0.19 -0.09
N VAL A 189 14.61 -0.74 -1.04
CA VAL A 189 13.56 -0.97 -2.04
C VAL A 189 12.90 -2.30 -1.72
N THR A 190 11.61 -2.28 -1.49
CA THR A 190 10.81 -3.47 -1.20
C THR A 190 9.47 -3.41 -1.93
N ALA A 191 8.75 -4.52 -1.96
CA ALA A 191 7.37 -4.59 -2.43
C ALA A 191 6.45 -4.88 -1.24
N ASP A 192 5.23 -4.39 -1.31
CA ASP A 192 4.17 -4.68 -0.35
C ASP A 192 3.67 -6.13 -0.48
N HIS A 193 3.58 -6.65 -1.71
CA HIS A 193 3.27 -8.05 -2.01
C HIS A 193 3.80 -8.46 -3.39
N GLY A 194 3.68 -9.75 -3.70
CA GLY A 194 3.95 -10.29 -5.01
C GLY A 194 2.67 -10.47 -5.84
N PHE A 195 2.83 -11.11 -7.01
CA PHE A 195 1.72 -11.44 -7.92
C PHE A 195 1.69 -12.94 -8.22
N VAL A 196 0.49 -13.45 -8.40
CA VAL A 196 0.25 -14.80 -8.89
C VAL A 196 -0.71 -14.70 -10.07
N SER A 197 -0.36 -15.35 -11.18
CA SER A 197 -1.27 -15.45 -12.31
C SER A 197 -2.52 -16.22 -11.93
N ASN A 198 -3.68 -15.65 -12.24
CA ASN A 198 -4.97 -16.29 -12.03
C ASN A 198 -5.62 -16.64 -13.37
N SER A 199 -6.50 -17.63 -13.38
CA SER A 199 -7.33 -17.98 -14.53
C SER A 199 -8.81 -17.99 -14.15
N LYS A 200 -9.67 -17.77 -15.13
CA LYS A 200 -11.14 -17.83 -14.92
C LYS A 200 -11.59 -19.17 -14.30
N ARG A 201 -10.91 -20.27 -14.62
CA ARG A 201 -11.22 -21.62 -14.07
C ARG A 201 -10.93 -21.74 -12.57
N ARG A 202 -10.12 -20.86 -12.00
CA ARG A 202 -9.75 -20.83 -10.57
C ARG A 202 -10.48 -19.72 -9.81
N THR A 203 -11.44 -19.07 -10.44
CA THR A 203 -12.24 -17.98 -9.84
C THR A 203 -13.63 -18.50 -9.53
N VAL A 204 -14.04 -18.38 -8.28
CA VAL A 204 -15.39 -18.67 -7.84
C VAL A 204 -16.19 -17.38 -7.84
N ALA A 205 -17.20 -17.30 -8.70
CA ALA A 205 -18.15 -16.18 -8.72
C ALA A 205 -19.22 -16.44 -7.65
N THR A 206 -19.07 -15.85 -6.48
CA THR A 206 -19.98 -16.10 -5.33
C THR A 206 -21.43 -15.77 -5.64
N GLN A 207 -21.70 -14.86 -6.61
CA GLN A 207 -23.03 -14.52 -7.10
C GLN A 207 -23.76 -15.71 -7.74
N GLN A 208 -23.03 -16.72 -8.19
CA GLN A 208 -23.57 -17.96 -8.77
C GLN A 208 -23.93 -19.02 -7.70
N HIS A 209 -23.73 -18.71 -6.43
CA HIS A 209 -23.95 -19.60 -5.29
C HIS A 209 -24.98 -18.97 -4.31
N PRO A 210 -26.29 -18.96 -4.64
CA PRO A 210 -27.30 -18.28 -3.84
C PRO A 210 -27.43 -18.85 -2.42
N ASP A 211 -27.19 -20.13 -2.22
CA ASP A 211 -27.22 -20.76 -0.90
C ASP A 211 -26.11 -20.21 -0.01
N PHE A 212 -24.90 -20.10 -0.54
CA PHE A 212 -23.80 -19.47 0.15
C PHE A 212 -24.09 -18.00 0.49
N GLN A 213 -24.68 -17.25 -0.45
CA GLN A 213 -25.08 -15.86 -0.22
C GLN A 213 -26.08 -15.72 0.94
N ARG A 214 -27.04 -16.64 1.06
CA ARG A 214 -28.04 -16.63 2.14
C ARG A 214 -27.46 -16.93 3.53
N MET A 215 -26.31 -17.62 3.59
CA MET A 215 -25.63 -17.90 4.85
C MET A 215 -24.87 -16.69 5.39
N LEU A 216 -24.58 -15.69 4.56
CA LEU A 216 -23.79 -14.54 4.95
C LEU A 216 -24.63 -13.53 5.72
N ALA A 217 -24.20 -13.18 6.95
CA ALA A 217 -24.73 -12.06 7.72
C ALA A 217 -24.28 -10.70 7.13
N LEU A 218 -23.10 -10.68 6.52
CA LEU A 218 -22.48 -9.51 5.91
C LEU A 218 -21.85 -9.92 4.55
N PRO A 219 -21.66 -8.97 3.63
CA PRO A 219 -20.84 -9.21 2.45
C PRO A 219 -19.44 -9.67 2.84
N LEU A 220 -18.83 -10.53 2.01
CA LEU A 220 -17.46 -11.00 2.24
C LEU A 220 -16.50 -9.84 2.47
N CYS A 221 -15.68 -9.96 3.51
CA CYS A 221 -14.60 -9.04 3.84
C CYS A 221 -13.25 -9.60 3.40
N GLY A 222 -12.16 -8.89 3.63
CA GLY A 222 -10.81 -9.30 3.25
C GLY A 222 -10.52 -9.03 1.77
N GLU A 223 -10.04 -10.05 1.09
CA GLU A 223 -9.56 -10.01 -0.28
C GLU A 223 -10.16 -11.15 -1.12
N PRO A 224 -10.14 -11.06 -2.46
CA PRO A 224 -10.62 -12.16 -3.30
C PRO A 224 -9.92 -13.50 -3.08
N ARG A 225 -8.70 -13.50 -2.53
CA ARG A 225 -7.91 -14.71 -2.22
C ARG A 225 -7.99 -15.15 -0.77
N THR A 226 -8.36 -14.24 0.12
CA THR A 226 -8.48 -14.48 1.56
C THR A 226 -9.70 -13.74 2.05
N ALA A 227 -10.85 -14.37 1.87
CA ALA A 227 -12.13 -13.79 2.26
C ALA A 227 -12.52 -14.21 3.68
N PHE A 228 -13.07 -13.27 4.42
CA PHE A 228 -13.70 -13.51 5.72
C PHE A 228 -15.21 -13.53 5.53
N ALA A 229 -15.84 -14.61 5.96
CA ALA A 229 -17.30 -14.78 5.92
C ALA A 229 -17.87 -14.63 7.33
N TYR A 230 -18.75 -13.67 7.50
CA TYR A 230 -19.58 -13.54 8.69
C TYR A 230 -20.90 -14.26 8.38
N ILE A 231 -21.19 -15.31 9.10
CA ILE A 231 -22.35 -16.18 8.88
C ILE A 231 -23.42 -15.97 9.95
N ASN A 232 -24.70 -16.18 9.55
CA ASN A 232 -25.87 -16.16 10.45
C ASN A 232 -25.85 -17.33 11.41
#